data_8bae2d462191b0ee6a44adc423d045cc
#
_entry.id   8bae2d462191b0ee6a44adc423d045cc
#
_cell.length_a   1.000
_cell.length_b   1.000
_cell.length_c   1.000
_cell.angle_alpha   90.00
_cell.angle_beta   90.00
_cell.angle_gamma   90.00
#
_symmetry.space_group_name_H-M   'P 1'
#
loop_
_entity.id
_entity.type
_entity.pdbx_description
1 polymer ?
#
loop_
_entity_poly.entity_id
_entity_poly.type
_entity_poly.pdbx_seq_one_letter_code
_entity_poly.pdbx_strand_id
1 'polypeptide(L)'
;MKLLLVLCSASVVMMAQPFSIGVKAGVPITDAIETFQGNQASYASNTHRYLIGATAQVNLPFRISIEVDGLYKRLGFQYDQFSGPGSPTTSATVANSWEFPVLAKYAIFGGPVRPFVDAGASFRHISGVEQVRSTLGAADVNVGSGPEFNKASDIGFVFGGGIEFKLGVMRLTPEFRYTRWGSENFHDPVASLLRTNKNQGDFILGLTF
;
A
#
# COMPACT_ATOMS: atom_id res chain seq x y z
N MET A 1 -15.90 -42.64 27.81
CA MET A 1 -15.28 -42.80 26.50
C MET A 1 -15.58 -41.62 25.51
N LYS A 2 -16.82 -41.14 25.40
CA LYS A 2 -17.18 -40.01 24.51
C LYS A 2 -16.55 -38.67 24.93
N LEU A 3 -16.40 -38.39 26.22
CA LEU A 3 -15.79 -37.17 26.75
C LEU A 3 -14.27 -37.11 26.49
N LEU A 4 -13.58 -38.25 26.50
CA LEU A 4 -12.14 -38.34 26.20
C LEU A 4 -11.84 -38.07 24.72
N LEU A 5 -12.74 -38.50 23.83
CA LEU A 5 -12.64 -38.24 22.38
C LEU A 5 -12.83 -36.74 22.04
N VAL A 6 -13.73 -36.07 22.76
CA VAL A 6 -13.95 -34.62 22.59
C VAL A 6 -12.75 -33.83 23.14
N LEU A 7 -12.14 -34.24 24.24
CA LEU A 7 -10.92 -33.61 24.76
C LEU A 7 -9.69 -33.86 23.87
N CYS A 8 -9.57 -35.02 23.25
CA CYS A 8 -8.50 -35.29 22.27
C CYS A 8 -8.70 -34.47 20.96
N SER A 9 -9.94 -34.27 20.50
CA SER A 9 -10.19 -33.46 19.33
C SER A 9 -9.94 -31.97 19.59
N ALA A 10 -10.19 -31.46 20.79
CA ALA A 10 -9.87 -30.10 21.19
C ALA A 10 -8.36 -29.83 21.29
N SER A 11 -7.57 -30.85 21.70
CA SER A 11 -6.11 -30.71 21.80
C SER A 11 -5.40 -30.73 20.45
N VAL A 12 -5.97 -31.35 19.42
CA VAL A 12 -5.41 -31.31 18.04
C VAL A 12 -5.63 -29.95 17.38
N VAL A 13 -6.69 -29.22 17.74
CA VAL A 13 -6.97 -27.87 17.24
C VAL A 13 -6.01 -26.83 17.83
N MET A 14 -5.42 -27.07 19.00
CA MET A 14 -4.45 -26.16 19.63
C MET A 14 -3.05 -26.18 19.00
N MET A 15 -2.70 -27.17 18.17
CA MET A 15 -1.36 -27.30 17.58
C MET A 15 -1.18 -26.59 16.24
N ALA A 16 -2.24 -26.21 15.57
CA ALA A 16 -2.17 -25.37 14.38
C ALA A 16 -3.12 -24.20 14.59
N GLN A 17 -2.60 -22.99 14.75
CA GLN A 17 -3.42 -21.80 14.59
C GLN A 17 -3.69 -21.66 13.08
N PRO A 18 -4.85 -22.11 12.58
CA PRO A 18 -5.16 -22.04 11.15
C PRO A 18 -5.36 -20.59 10.72
N PHE A 19 -5.58 -19.69 11.67
CA PHE A 19 -5.88 -18.29 11.45
C PHE A 19 -4.98 -17.40 12.30
N SER A 20 -4.47 -16.35 11.73
CA SER A 20 -3.66 -15.31 12.39
C SER A 20 -4.18 -13.95 11.96
N ILE A 21 -4.23 -13.02 12.90
CA ILE A 21 -4.58 -11.62 12.63
C ILE A 21 -3.47 -10.72 13.15
N GLY A 22 -3.36 -9.53 12.61
CA GLY A 22 -2.33 -8.62 13.05
C GLY A 22 -2.41 -7.25 12.41
N VAL A 23 -1.33 -6.52 12.58
CA VAL A 23 -1.15 -5.19 12.01
C VAL A 23 0.11 -5.15 11.18
N LYS A 24 0.11 -4.30 10.17
CA LYS A 24 1.28 -4.02 9.32
C LYS A 24 1.55 -2.52 9.31
N ALA A 25 2.82 -2.16 9.34
CA ALA A 25 3.27 -0.81 9.13
C ALA A 25 4.50 -0.84 8.22
N GLY A 26 4.69 0.19 7.41
CA GLY A 26 5.81 0.20 6.48
C GLY A 26 6.07 1.55 5.85
N VAL A 27 7.06 1.56 4.98
CA VAL A 27 7.47 2.73 4.21
C VAL A 27 7.52 2.38 2.73
N PRO A 28 6.90 3.18 1.85
CA PRO A 28 7.12 3.09 0.42
C PRO A 28 8.58 3.45 0.12
N ILE A 29 9.25 2.61 -0.66
CA ILE A 29 10.62 2.84 -1.13
C ILE A 29 10.61 3.64 -2.43
N THR A 30 9.60 3.41 -3.27
CA THR A 30 9.37 4.17 -4.50
C THR A 30 8.29 5.22 -4.28
N ASP A 31 8.44 6.38 -4.90
CA ASP A 31 7.38 7.38 -4.91
C ASP A 31 6.19 6.87 -5.73
N ALA A 32 4.99 7.03 -5.18
CA ALA A 32 3.74 6.62 -5.83
C ALA A 32 3.40 7.50 -7.05
N ILE A 33 4.00 8.69 -7.12
CA ILE A 33 3.79 9.69 -8.16
C ILE A 33 5.14 10.06 -8.75
N GLU A 34 5.29 9.90 -10.06
CA GLU A 34 6.44 10.39 -10.82
C GLU A 34 6.18 11.82 -11.26
N THR A 35 7.12 12.69 -11.00
CA THR A 35 7.03 14.11 -11.32
C THR A 35 8.20 14.53 -12.19
N PHE A 36 7.91 15.35 -13.20
CA PHE A 36 8.91 15.89 -14.10
C PHE A 36 8.84 17.43 -14.07
N GLN A 37 9.98 18.08 -14.27
CA GLN A 37 10.06 19.54 -14.33
C GLN A 37 9.97 19.99 -15.78
N GLY A 38 9.08 20.96 -16.04
CA GLY A 38 8.98 21.68 -17.31
C GLY A 38 9.41 23.14 -17.17
N ASN A 39 9.60 23.84 -18.28
CA ASN A 39 10.08 25.23 -18.27
C ASN A 39 9.08 26.23 -17.67
N GLN A 40 7.77 25.93 -17.66
CA GLN A 40 6.71 26.84 -17.19
C GLN A 40 5.87 26.24 -16.06
N ALA A 41 6.05 24.95 -15.75
CA ALA A 41 5.35 24.25 -14.70
C ALA A 41 6.24 23.16 -14.10
N SER A 42 6.10 22.91 -12.81
CA SER A 42 6.79 21.83 -12.15
C SER A 42 5.85 21.10 -11.20
N TYR A 43 6.03 19.79 -11.10
CA TYR A 43 5.36 18.95 -10.10
C TYR A 43 6.39 18.48 -9.08
N ALA A 44 6.01 18.43 -7.82
CA ALA A 44 6.79 17.86 -6.75
C ALA A 44 5.95 16.83 -5.97
N SER A 45 6.52 15.65 -5.72
CA SER A 45 5.88 14.65 -4.86
C SER A 45 5.93 15.10 -3.40
N ASN A 46 4.78 15.15 -2.75
CA ASN A 46 4.63 15.43 -1.33
C ASN A 46 3.91 14.26 -0.63
N THR A 47 4.15 13.04 -1.10
CA THR A 47 3.55 11.84 -0.56
C THR A 47 4.11 11.54 0.84
N HIS A 48 3.24 11.33 1.80
CA HIS A 48 3.64 10.88 3.12
C HIS A 48 4.15 9.43 3.03
N ARG A 49 5.44 9.22 3.33
CA ARG A 49 6.10 7.91 3.20
C ARG A 49 5.78 7.00 4.37
N TYR A 50 4.51 6.66 4.56
CA TYR A 50 4.09 5.62 5.49
C TYR A 50 2.94 4.81 4.89
N LEU A 51 2.85 3.57 5.30
CA LEU A 51 1.67 2.73 5.12
C LEU A 51 1.36 2.04 6.45
N ILE A 52 0.09 1.86 6.74
CA ILE A 52 -0.37 1.18 7.95
C ILE A 52 -1.66 0.43 7.64
N GLY A 53 -1.85 -0.71 8.29
CA GLY A 53 -3.08 -1.46 8.11
C GLY A 53 -3.20 -2.71 8.94
N ALA A 54 -4.24 -3.47 8.67
CA ALA A 54 -4.53 -4.75 9.27
C ALA A 54 -4.20 -5.88 8.31
N THR A 55 -3.91 -7.05 8.85
CA THR A 55 -3.64 -8.28 8.11
C THR A 55 -4.39 -9.46 8.73
N ALA A 56 -4.83 -10.37 7.89
CA ALA A 56 -5.37 -11.65 8.28
C ALA A 56 -4.74 -12.75 7.41
N GLN A 57 -4.32 -13.84 8.04
CA GLN A 57 -3.67 -14.94 7.36
C GLN A 57 -4.31 -16.27 7.76
N VAL A 58 -4.60 -17.11 6.77
CA VAL A 58 -5.04 -18.50 6.94
C VAL A 58 -3.88 -19.41 6.59
N ASN A 59 -3.44 -20.22 7.53
CA ASN A 59 -2.37 -21.19 7.35
C ASN A 59 -2.93 -22.51 6.84
N LEU A 60 -2.43 -22.95 5.69
CA LEU A 60 -2.80 -24.17 5.01
C LEU A 60 -1.72 -25.25 5.21
N PRO A 61 -2.02 -26.54 4.92
CA PRO A 61 -1.00 -27.57 4.83
C PRO A 61 0.11 -27.21 3.82
N PHE A 62 1.22 -27.94 3.88
CA PHE A 62 2.35 -27.82 2.95
C PHE A 62 3.09 -26.45 2.99
N ARG A 63 3.05 -25.74 4.13
CA ARG A 63 3.70 -24.43 4.34
C ARG A 63 3.15 -23.31 3.47
N ILE A 64 1.95 -23.48 2.96
CA ILE A 64 1.23 -22.45 2.21
C ILE A 64 0.36 -21.67 3.19
N SER A 65 0.18 -20.40 2.94
CA SER A 65 -0.85 -19.58 3.60
C SER A 65 -1.45 -18.58 2.62
N ILE A 66 -2.67 -18.20 2.91
CA ILE A 66 -3.35 -17.09 2.20
C ILE A 66 -3.40 -15.91 3.16
N GLU A 67 -2.89 -14.78 2.71
CA GLU A 67 -2.86 -13.53 3.45
C GLU A 67 -3.72 -12.48 2.74
N VAL A 68 -4.48 -11.74 3.52
CA VAL A 68 -5.28 -10.60 3.05
C VAL A 68 -4.95 -9.41 3.94
N ASP A 69 -4.57 -8.30 3.31
CA ASP A 69 -4.27 -7.05 4.01
C ASP A 69 -5.28 -5.96 3.65
N GLY A 70 -5.46 -5.00 4.57
CA GLY A 70 -6.10 -3.72 4.31
C GLY A 70 -5.13 -2.62 4.68
N LEU A 71 -4.46 -2.04 3.69
CA LEU A 71 -3.38 -1.06 3.88
C LEU A 71 -3.83 0.33 3.49
N TYR A 72 -3.52 1.30 4.32
CA TYR A 72 -3.80 2.71 4.09
C TYR A 72 -2.49 3.49 3.90
N LYS A 73 -2.49 4.40 2.94
CA LYS A 73 -1.45 5.42 2.75
C LYS A 73 -2.05 6.73 2.24
N ARG A 74 -1.36 7.83 2.52
CA ARG A 74 -1.74 9.15 2.05
C ARG A 74 -0.82 9.57 0.90
N LEU A 75 -1.42 9.85 -0.26
CA LEU A 75 -0.74 10.36 -1.44
C LEU A 75 -0.80 11.88 -1.44
N GLY A 76 0.21 12.54 -2.02
CA GLY A 76 0.19 13.98 -2.19
C GLY A 76 1.17 14.42 -3.28
N PHE A 77 0.80 15.46 -4.01
CA PHE A 77 1.69 16.16 -4.94
C PHE A 77 1.38 17.65 -4.94
N GLN A 78 2.38 18.43 -5.32
CA GLN A 78 2.29 19.86 -5.48
C GLN A 78 2.57 20.22 -6.94
N TYR A 79 1.79 21.13 -7.46
CA TYR A 79 1.93 21.68 -8.80
C TYR A 79 2.19 23.18 -8.70
N ASP A 80 3.30 23.62 -9.25
CA ASP A 80 3.69 25.03 -9.30
C ASP A 80 3.68 25.49 -10.77
N GLN A 81 2.88 26.50 -11.06
CA GLN A 81 2.79 27.12 -12.39
C GLN A 81 3.31 28.55 -12.34
N PHE A 82 4.22 28.85 -13.22
CA PHE A 82 4.75 30.19 -13.44
C PHE A 82 4.10 30.82 -14.67
N SER A 83 2.97 31.48 -14.48
CA SER A 83 2.21 32.12 -15.56
C SER A 83 2.59 33.59 -15.70
N GLY A 84 3.80 33.90 -16.23
CA GLY A 84 4.24 35.27 -16.55
C GLY A 84 4.56 36.17 -15.34
N PRO A 85 4.90 37.45 -15.58
CA PRO A 85 5.25 38.39 -14.51
C PRO A 85 4.00 38.81 -13.74
N GLY A 86 3.60 38.09 -12.73
CA GLY A 86 2.51 38.57 -11.90
C GLY A 86 2.04 37.67 -10.77
N SER A 87 1.90 36.37 -10.95
CA SER A 87 1.35 35.55 -9.87
C SER A 87 1.68 34.07 -10.04
N PRO A 88 2.66 33.55 -9.33
CA PRO A 88 2.84 32.10 -9.21
C PRO A 88 1.59 31.48 -8.59
N THR A 89 1.08 30.42 -9.20
CA THR A 89 -0.02 29.63 -8.67
C THR A 89 0.52 28.29 -8.21
N THR A 90 0.28 27.95 -6.95
CA THR A 90 0.62 26.66 -6.37
C THR A 90 -0.66 25.90 -6.10
N SER A 91 -0.72 24.64 -6.51
CA SER A 91 -1.82 23.74 -6.20
C SER A 91 -1.28 22.53 -5.44
N ALA A 92 -1.80 22.27 -4.24
CA ALA A 92 -1.51 21.10 -3.47
C ALA A 92 -2.68 20.11 -3.56
N THR A 93 -2.39 18.89 -3.98
CA THR A 93 -3.38 17.81 -4.07
C THR A 93 -3.03 16.72 -3.06
N VAL A 94 -4.02 16.29 -2.29
CA VAL A 94 -3.91 15.15 -1.38
C VAL A 94 -5.00 14.14 -1.68
N ALA A 95 -4.71 12.86 -1.45
CA ALA A 95 -5.65 11.77 -1.64
C ALA A 95 -5.38 10.62 -0.66
N ASN A 96 -6.42 9.90 -0.31
CA ASN A 96 -6.33 8.69 0.50
C ASN A 96 -6.29 7.47 -0.41
N SER A 97 -5.34 6.58 -0.20
CA SER A 97 -5.21 5.32 -0.93
C SER A 97 -5.41 4.14 0.00
N TRP A 98 -6.35 3.29 -0.34
CA TRP A 98 -6.58 2.00 0.29
C TRP A 98 -6.14 0.89 -0.65
N GLU A 99 -5.36 -0.04 -0.15
CA GLU A 99 -4.87 -1.20 -0.90
C GLU A 99 -5.26 -2.49 -0.19
N PHE A 100 -5.80 -3.43 -0.96
CA PHE A 100 -6.30 -4.71 -0.47
C PHE A 100 -5.58 -5.86 -1.21
N PRO A 101 -4.34 -6.18 -0.83
CA PRO A 101 -3.63 -7.32 -1.39
C PRO A 101 -4.20 -8.64 -0.87
N VAL A 102 -4.31 -9.61 -1.78
CA VAL A 102 -4.60 -11.03 -1.50
C VAL A 102 -3.42 -11.84 -2.02
N LEU A 103 -2.69 -12.48 -1.10
CA LEU A 103 -1.41 -13.10 -1.38
C LEU A 103 -1.42 -14.58 -1.01
N ALA A 104 -0.88 -15.40 -1.90
CA ALA A 104 -0.45 -16.75 -1.57
C ALA A 104 1.01 -16.69 -1.10
N LYS A 105 1.27 -17.11 0.13
CA LYS A 105 2.58 -17.10 0.78
C LYS A 105 3.08 -18.53 0.93
N TYR A 106 4.34 -18.76 0.60
CA TYR A 106 5.02 -20.04 0.75
C TYR A 106 6.25 -19.91 1.64
N ALA A 107 6.24 -20.60 2.78
CA ALA A 107 7.39 -20.66 3.68
C ALA A 107 8.40 -21.70 3.17
N ILE A 108 9.62 -21.24 2.86
CA ILE A 108 10.70 -22.06 2.28
C ILE A 108 11.16 -23.11 3.30
N PHE A 109 11.33 -22.69 4.55
CA PHE A 109 11.72 -23.57 5.66
C PHE A 109 10.68 -23.52 6.78
N GLY A 110 10.67 -24.60 7.60
CA GLY A 110 9.93 -24.64 8.85
C GLY A 110 10.81 -24.17 10.02
N GLY A 111 10.18 -23.94 11.19
CA GLY A 111 10.90 -23.58 12.41
C GLY A 111 10.55 -22.21 12.97
N PRO A 112 11.35 -21.67 13.90
CA PRO A 112 11.09 -20.36 14.50
C PRO A 112 11.45 -19.18 13.59
N VAL A 113 12.33 -19.39 12.62
CA VAL A 113 12.71 -18.41 11.59
C VAL A 113 12.35 -19.00 10.24
N ARG A 114 11.42 -18.36 9.53
CA ARG A 114 10.83 -18.88 8.29
C ARG A 114 10.95 -17.86 7.17
N PRO A 115 11.94 -17.97 6.31
CA PRO A 115 11.96 -17.23 5.05
C PRO A 115 10.75 -17.63 4.19
N PHE A 116 10.15 -16.67 3.53
CA PHE A 116 9.01 -16.91 2.65
C PHE A 116 9.08 -16.05 1.39
N VAL A 117 8.32 -16.49 0.42
CA VAL A 117 7.97 -15.71 -0.77
C VAL A 117 6.46 -15.65 -0.88
N ASP A 118 5.94 -14.59 -1.43
CA ASP A 118 4.53 -14.42 -1.68
C ASP A 118 4.26 -13.81 -3.06
N ALA A 119 3.08 -14.10 -3.58
CA ALA A 119 2.60 -13.54 -4.83
C ALA A 119 1.08 -13.47 -4.82
N GLY A 120 0.52 -12.50 -5.55
CA GLY A 120 -0.91 -12.36 -5.65
C GLY A 120 -1.36 -11.14 -6.41
N ALA A 121 -2.54 -10.64 -6.05
CA ALA A 121 -3.12 -9.44 -6.63
C ALA A 121 -3.52 -8.45 -5.54
N SER A 122 -3.44 -7.17 -5.85
CA SER A 122 -3.91 -6.09 -4.98
C SER A 122 -4.95 -5.26 -5.71
N PHE A 123 -6.01 -4.92 -5.01
CA PHE A 123 -6.97 -3.91 -5.42
C PHE A 123 -6.65 -2.60 -4.70
N ARG A 124 -6.53 -1.50 -5.45
CA ARG A 124 -6.33 -0.16 -4.91
C ARG A 124 -7.56 0.70 -5.16
N HIS A 125 -7.94 1.47 -4.15
CA HIS A 125 -8.99 2.47 -4.24
C HIS A 125 -8.50 3.80 -3.70
N ILE A 126 -8.58 4.86 -4.53
CA ILE A 126 -8.22 6.23 -4.17
C ILE A 126 -9.50 7.01 -3.92
N SER A 127 -9.55 7.69 -2.78
CA SER A 127 -10.70 8.48 -2.34
C SER A 127 -10.25 9.78 -1.69
N GLY A 128 -11.20 10.72 -1.48
CA GLY A 128 -10.93 11.98 -0.81
C GLY A 128 -9.86 12.81 -1.51
N VAL A 129 -9.94 12.89 -2.84
CA VAL A 129 -9.03 13.75 -3.62
C VAL A 129 -9.43 15.19 -3.39
N GLU A 130 -8.55 15.94 -2.76
CA GLU A 130 -8.74 17.36 -2.46
C GLU A 130 -7.59 18.16 -3.05
N GLN A 131 -7.91 19.18 -3.82
CA GLN A 131 -6.96 20.14 -4.38
C GLN A 131 -7.21 21.52 -3.81
N VAL A 132 -6.20 22.09 -3.18
CA VAL A 132 -6.20 23.49 -2.73
C VAL A 132 -5.31 24.29 -3.66
N ARG A 133 -5.85 25.34 -4.25
CA ARG A 133 -5.12 26.26 -5.12
C ARG A 133 -4.87 27.58 -4.40
N SER A 134 -3.61 27.95 -4.31
CA SER A 134 -3.14 29.21 -3.75
C SER A 134 -2.51 30.05 -4.85
N THR A 135 -2.97 31.29 -4.98
CA THR A 135 -2.42 32.26 -5.93
C THR A 135 -1.95 33.49 -5.15
N LEU A 136 -0.76 33.99 -5.45
CA LEU A 136 -0.20 35.15 -4.73
C LEU A 136 -1.17 36.36 -4.81
N GLY A 137 -1.58 36.86 -3.64
CA GLY A 137 -2.51 38.00 -3.52
C GLY A 137 -4.00 37.65 -3.61
N ALA A 138 -4.36 36.35 -3.68
CA ALA A 138 -5.73 35.87 -3.65
C ALA A 138 -5.95 34.88 -2.50
N ALA A 139 -7.21 34.68 -2.10
CA ALA A 139 -7.56 33.65 -1.11
C ALA A 139 -7.40 32.27 -1.70
N ASP A 140 -7.04 31.29 -0.87
CA ASP A 140 -6.98 29.88 -1.23
C ASP A 140 -8.37 29.37 -1.67
N VAL A 141 -8.40 28.62 -2.75
CA VAL A 141 -9.63 28.06 -3.32
C VAL A 141 -9.55 26.54 -3.31
N ASN A 142 -10.54 25.88 -2.72
CA ASN A 142 -10.70 24.45 -2.84
C ASN A 142 -11.36 24.12 -4.19
N VAL A 143 -10.65 23.40 -5.04
CA VAL A 143 -11.08 23.07 -6.42
C VAL A 143 -11.71 21.68 -6.50
N GLY A 144 -11.72 20.91 -5.40
CA GLY A 144 -12.18 19.52 -5.39
C GLY A 144 -11.19 18.59 -6.10
N SER A 145 -11.71 17.64 -6.89
CA SER A 145 -10.87 16.75 -7.69
C SER A 145 -10.27 17.49 -8.87
N GLY A 146 -8.94 17.60 -8.93
CA GLY A 146 -8.24 18.24 -10.04
C GLY A 146 -8.41 17.45 -11.36
N PRO A 147 -8.12 18.08 -12.50
CA PRO A 147 -8.21 17.46 -13.83
C PRO A 147 -7.21 16.30 -14.02
N GLU A 148 -6.21 16.19 -13.17
CA GLU A 148 -5.19 15.13 -13.17
C GLU A 148 -5.71 13.80 -12.64
N PHE A 149 -6.87 13.77 -11.94
CA PHE A 149 -7.46 12.55 -11.40
C PHE A 149 -8.21 11.79 -12.50
N ASN A 150 -7.71 10.65 -12.89
CA ASN A 150 -8.23 9.86 -14.00
C ASN A 150 -9.10 8.68 -13.53
N LYS A 151 -8.64 7.91 -12.54
CA LYS A 151 -9.31 6.67 -12.15
C LYS A 151 -9.18 6.41 -10.65
N ALA A 152 -10.32 6.13 -10.00
CA ALA A 152 -10.37 5.88 -8.56
C ALA A 152 -9.86 4.50 -8.15
N SER A 153 -9.93 3.50 -9.01
CA SER A 153 -9.64 2.12 -8.66
C SER A 153 -8.72 1.47 -9.67
N ASP A 154 -7.84 0.60 -9.18
CA ASP A 154 -6.88 -0.14 -10.01
C ASP A 154 -6.61 -1.52 -9.42
N ILE A 155 -6.12 -2.44 -10.27
CA ILE A 155 -5.68 -3.77 -9.88
C ILE A 155 -4.22 -3.91 -10.27
N GLY A 156 -3.41 -4.49 -9.37
CA GLY A 156 -2.00 -4.76 -9.58
C GLY A 156 -1.61 -6.18 -9.24
N PHE A 157 -0.51 -6.65 -9.82
CA PHE A 157 0.16 -7.87 -9.41
C PHE A 157 1.17 -7.57 -8.32
N VAL A 158 1.23 -8.44 -7.32
CA VAL A 158 2.08 -8.30 -6.15
C VAL A 158 3.04 -9.47 -6.07
N PHE A 159 4.30 -9.18 -5.80
CA PHE A 159 5.34 -10.15 -5.46
C PHE A 159 6.09 -9.64 -4.23
N GLY A 160 6.37 -10.54 -3.32
CA GLY A 160 7.08 -10.19 -2.11
C GLY A 160 7.90 -11.33 -1.55
N GLY A 161 8.59 -11.01 -0.49
CA GLY A 161 9.34 -11.98 0.28
C GLY A 161 9.87 -11.36 1.56
N GLY A 162 10.09 -12.20 2.53
CA GLY A 162 10.52 -11.76 3.84
C GLY A 162 10.92 -12.90 4.74
N ILE A 163 11.02 -12.59 6.02
CA ILE A 163 11.35 -13.55 7.05
C ILE A 163 10.34 -13.43 8.17
N GLU A 164 9.70 -14.53 8.52
CA GLU A 164 8.81 -14.58 9.67
C GLU A 164 9.59 -15.11 10.89
N PHE A 165 9.62 -14.33 11.95
CA PHE A 165 10.22 -14.68 13.25
C PHE A 165 9.11 -15.04 14.23
N LYS A 166 9.07 -16.30 14.68
CA LYS A 166 8.11 -16.78 15.66
C LYS A 166 8.60 -16.47 17.08
N LEU A 167 7.92 -15.57 17.78
CA LEU A 167 8.25 -15.10 19.12
C LEU A 167 7.14 -15.52 20.10
N GLY A 168 7.12 -16.82 20.44
CA GLY A 168 6.05 -17.39 21.26
C GLY A 168 4.71 -17.36 20.51
N VAL A 169 3.75 -16.59 21.00
CA VAL A 169 2.41 -16.43 20.39
C VAL A 169 2.39 -15.37 19.26
N MET A 170 3.41 -14.54 19.19
CA MET A 170 3.53 -13.47 18.20
C MET A 170 4.45 -13.87 17.05
N ARG A 171 4.26 -13.25 15.91
CA ARG A 171 5.13 -13.37 14.74
C ARG A 171 5.49 -11.99 14.23
N LEU A 172 6.79 -11.72 14.13
CA LEU A 172 7.33 -10.51 13.54
C LEU A 172 7.77 -10.83 12.11
N THR A 173 7.31 -10.04 11.14
CA THR A 173 7.48 -10.33 9.72
C THR A 173 7.98 -9.09 8.97
N PRO A 174 9.30 -8.86 8.90
CA PRO A 174 9.85 -7.95 7.92
C PRO A 174 9.68 -8.53 6.51
N GLU A 175 9.14 -7.71 5.61
CA GLU A 175 8.77 -8.08 4.25
C GLU A 175 9.15 -6.97 3.27
N PHE A 176 9.68 -7.33 2.12
CA PHE A 176 9.80 -6.46 0.96
C PHE A 176 8.75 -6.86 -0.05
N ARG A 177 7.98 -5.87 -0.54
CA ARG A 177 6.88 -6.09 -1.47
C ARG A 177 7.04 -5.21 -2.70
N TYR A 178 6.84 -5.79 -3.86
CA TYR A 178 6.77 -5.10 -5.14
C TYR A 178 5.38 -5.27 -5.73
N THR A 179 4.78 -4.16 -6.15
CA THR A 179 3.46 -4.14 -6.80
C THR A 179 3.58 -3.49 -8.17
N ARG A 180 3.09 -4.19 -9.20
CA ARG A 180 2.93 -3.67 -10.55
C ARG A 180 1.47 -3.35 -10.81
N TRP A 181 1.14 -2.05 -10.88
CA TRP A 181 -0.22 -1.58 -11.15
C TRP A 181 -0.56 -1.62 -12.63
N GLY A 182 -1.84 -1.88 -12.95
CA GLY A 182 -2.34 -1.98 -14.32
C GLY A 182 -2.57 -0.64 -15.00
N SER A 183 -3.02 0.37 -14.23
CA SER A 183 -3.42 1.67 -14.76
C SER A 183 -2.75 2.83 -14.01
N GLU A 184 -2.90 4.03 -14.57
CA GLU A 184 -2.51 5.29 -13.94
C GLU A 184 -3.76 5.94 -13.31
N ASN A 185 -3.69 6.29 -12.02
CA ASN A 185 -4.77 6.98 -11.33
C ASN A 185 -4.69 8.51 -11.50
N PHE A 186 -3.46 9.02 -11.62
CA PHE A 186 -3.19 10.43 -11.90
C PHE A 186 -2.36 10.54 -13.18
N HIS A 187 -2.72 11.48 -14.01
CA HIS A 187 -2.03 11.77 -15.26
C HIS A 187 -2.24 13.24 -15.62
N ASP A 188 -1.18 13.94 -16.02
CA ASP A 188 -1.29 15.26 -16.57
C ASP A 188 -1.77 15.18 -18.04
N PRO A 189 -2.96 15.71 -18.37
CA PRO A 189 -3.52 15.59 -19.71
C PRO A 189 -2.82 16.46 -20.77
N VAL A 190 -2.04 17.46 -20.37
CA VAL A 190 -1.47 18.45 -21.29
C VAL A 190 0.01 18.23 -21.57
N ALA A 191 0.82 18.10 -20.52
CA ALA A 191 2.28 18.06 -20.65
C ALA A 191 2.92 16.75 -20.24
N SER A 192 2.13 15.81 -19.71
CA SER A 192 2.59 14.50 -19.18
C SER A 192 3.69 14.62 -18.12
N LEU A 193 3.69 15.73 -17.36
CA LEU A 193 4.67 16.00 -16.30
C LEU A 193 4.35 15.30 -14.98
N LEU A 194 3.16 14.70 -14.87
CA LEU A 194 2.68 13.97 -13.71
C LEU A 194 2.18 12.60 -14.15
N ARG A 195 2.65 11.54 -13.49
CA ARG A 195 2.17 10.17 -13.69
C ARG A 195 2.12 9.41 -12.37
N THR A 196 1.14 8.51 -12.24
CA THR A 196 1.20 7.51 -11.17
C THR A 196 2.27 6.48 -11.50
N ASN A 197 3.17 6.25 -10.57
CA ASN A 197 4.16 5.19 -10.72
C ASN A 197 3.45 3.82 -10.69
N LYS A 198 3.53 3.07 -11.78
CA LYS A 198 2.99 1.72 -11.87
C LYS A 198 3.83 0.69 -11.12
N ASN A 199 5.07 1.02 -10.81
CA ASN A 199 6.00 0.16 -10.09
C ASN A 199 6.15 0.70 -8.68
N GLN A 200 5.72 -0.07 -7.70
CA GLN A 200 5.73 0.30 -6.30
C GLN A 200 6.52 -0.72 -5.50
N GLY A 201 7.48 -0.24 -4.74
CA GLY A 201 8.24 -1.03 -3.76
C GLY A 201 7.93 -0.54 -2.36
N ASP A 202 7.61 -1.46 -1.47
CA ASP A 202 7.31 -1.16 -0.07
C ASP A 202 8.16 -2.04 0.85
N PHE A 203 8.67 -1.47 1.93
CA PHE A 203 9.20 -2.23 3.06
C PHE A 203 8.17 -2.25 4.17
N ILE A 204 7.78 -3.44 4.61
CA ILE A 204 6.66 -3.64 5.53
C ILE A 204 7.14 -4.45 6.72
N LEU A 205 6.70 -4.07 7.91
CA LEU A 205 6.87 -4.83 9.14
C LEU A 205 5.49 -5.26 9.63
N GLY A 206 5.27 -6.57 9.70
CA GLY A 206 4.05 -7.19 10.21
C GLY A 206 4.22 -7.69 11.64
N LEU A 207 3.16 -7.58 12.43
CA LEU A 207 3.03 -8.19 13.74
C LEU A 207 1.70 -8.94 13.78
N THR A 208 1.76 -10.28 13.86
CA THR A 208 0.58 -11.16 13.86
C THR A 208 0.55 -12.05 15.09
N PHE A 209 -0.66 -12.46 15.45
CA PHE A 209 -0.96 -13.34 16.61
C PHE A 209 -1.71 -14.58 16.18
#